data_3e1908df5b65b1df61542d768b67f811
#
_entry.id   3e1908df5b65b1df61542d768b67f811
#
_cell.length_a   1.000
_cell.length_b   1.000
_cell.length_c   1.000
_cell.angle_alpha   90.00
_cell.angle_beta   90.00
_cell.angle_gamma   90.00
#
_symmetry.space_group_name_H-M   'P 1'
#
loop_
_entity.id
_entity.type
_entity.pdbx_description
1 polymer ?
#
loop_
_entity_poly.entity_id
_entity_poly.type
_entity_poly.pdbx_seq_one_letter_code
_entity_poly.pdbx_strand_id
1 'polypeptide(L)'
;MNLPELGHAPWVDWAIFCGVLLGALPFKPWLPLRHGPLQSPWLGALVLLPFLWSTERLLPSGLALHVSSACLLALMFGWPLAMWTLLLVAALASMVGRQHLPDVGSMVSHLVWLGLVPGTLSLGLGLAVRRWLPHHLFVFILGRAFIATALAVSMTGYLAYLAGRKPDTLDLEEWLLACWLMGWGEAFSTGMLVAIFVAFKPEWLLTYSDARYLPGKPPSQPPQPPEPPPASEG
;
A
#
# COMPACT_ATOMS: atom_id res chain seq x y z
N MET A 1 2.25 9.03 -29.53
CA MET A 1 0.81 9.10 -29.78
C MET A 1 0.26 10.00 -28.68
N ASN A 2 -0.09 11.26 -29.06
CA ASN A 2 -0.59 12.24 -28.09
C ASN A 2 -1.96 11.76 -27.63
N LEU A 3 -2.06 11.38 -26.36
CA LEU A 3 -3.36 11.17 -25.72
C LEU A 3 -4.11 12.51 -25.78
N PRO A 4 -5.34 12.55 -26.28
CA PRO A 4 -6.10 13.77 -26.31
C PRO A 4 -6.23 14.30 -24.88
N GLU A 5 -6.03 15.59 -24.73
CA GLU A 5 -6.23 16.34 -23.50
C GLU A 5 -7.72 16.35 -23.16
N LEU A 6 -8.20 15.23 -22.60
CA LEU A 6 -9.55 15.12 -22.08
C LEU A 6 -9.56 15.72 -20.68
N GLY A 7 -10.24 16.82 -20.55
CA GLY A 7 -10.94 17.36 -19.36
C GLY A 7 -10.35 17.17 -17.95
N HIS A 8 -9.15 16.68 -17.82
CA HIS A 8 -8.55 16.48 -16.51
C HIS A 8 -8.15 17.84 -15.94
N ALA A 9 -8.59 18.10 -14.77
CA ALA A 9 -8.04 19.20 -13.99
C ALA A 9 -6.71 18.71 -13.38
N PRO A 10 -5.53 18.97 -13.99
CA PRO A 10 -4.24 18.50 -13.47
C PRO A 10 -3.97 19.04 -12.05
N TRP A 11 -4.62 20.15 -11.69
CA TRP A 11 -4.54 20.72 -10.37
C TRP A 11 -5.10 19.81 -9.26
N VAL A 12 -6.06 18.90 -9.58
CA VAL A 12 -6.61 17.94 -8.61
C VAL A 12 -5.52 16.96 -8.18
N ASP A 13 -4.74 16.44 -9.13
CA ASP A 13 -3.64 15.52 -8.82
C ASP A 13 -2.58 16.20 -7.96
N TRP A 14 -2.18 17.40 -8.33
CA TRP A 14 -1.22 18.17 -7.56
C TRP A 14 -1.74 18.52 -6.17
N ALA A 15 -3.04 18.84 -6.02
CA ALA A 15 -3.64 19.12 -4.74
C ALA A 15 -3.63 17.88 -3.83
N ILE A 16 -4.00 16.70 -4.36
CA ILE A 16 -3.96 15.43 -3.62
C ILE A 16 -2.51 15.08 -3.27
N PHE A 17 -1.60 15.16 -4.24
CA PHE A 17 -0.17 14.90 -4.06
C PHE A 17 0.40 15.73 -2.91
N CYS A 18 0.28 17.06 -3.01
CA CYS A 18 0.78 17.97 -1.98
C CYS A 18 0.08 17.74 -0.64
N GLY A 19 -1.25 17.63 -0.62
CA GLY A 19 -2.04 17.45 0.60
C GLY A 19 -1.65 16.19 1.36
N VAL A 20 -1.50 15.06 0.68
CA VAL A 20 -1.16 13.77 1.31
C VAL A 20 0.29 13.77 1.80
N LEU A 21 1.24 14.22 0.98
CA LEU A 21 2.66 14.19 1.36
C LEU A 21 2.98 15.20 2.45
N LEU A 22 2.46 16.43 2.36
CA LEU A 22 2.62 17.44 3.41
C LEU A 22 1.90 17.01 4.70
N GLY A 23 0.70 16.42 4.58
CA GLY A 23 -0.03 15.86 5.72
C GLY A 23 0.69 14.68 6.41
N ALA A 24 1.55 13.96 5.69
CA ALA A 24 2.35 12.88 6.27
C ALA A 24 3.61 13.35 7.02
N LEU A 25 4.12 14.57 6.73
CA LEU A 25 5.35 15.11 7.34
C LEU A 25 5.31 15.25 8.87
N PRO A 26 4.23 15.78 9.50
CA PRO A 26 4.17 15.94 10.95
C PRO A 26 4.36 14.63 11.71
N PHE A 27 4.02 13.50 11.11
CA PHE A 27 4.14 12.17 11.71
C PHE A 27 5.56 11.60 11.64
N LYS A 28 6.56 12.35 11.18
CA LYS A 28 7.98 11.95 11.08
C LYS A 28 8.14 10.56 10.46
N PRO A 29 7.83 10.39 9.16
CA PRO A 29 7.76 9.10 8.48
C PRO A 29 9.06 8.28 8.55
N TRP A 30 10.22 8.92 8.73
CA TRP A 30 11.53 8.25 8.85
C TRP A 30 11.79 7.59 10.20
N LEU A 31 10.98 7.90 11.24
CA LEU A 31 11.23 7.42 12.60
C LEU A 31 11.21 5.89 12.71
N PRO A 32 10.25 5.17 12.09
CA PRO A 32 10.21 3.71 12.14
C PRO A 32 11.40 3.01 11.50
N LEU A 33 12.08 3.67 10.54
CA LEU A 33 13.25 3.10 9.86
C LEU A 33 14.52 3.11 10.73
N ARG A 34 14.58 3.93 11.78
CA ARG A 34 15.77 4.02 12.65
C ARG A 34 15.97 2.76 13.52
N HIS A 35 14.95 1.94 13.72
CA HIS A 35 14.94 0.85 14.70
C HIS A 35 14.91 -0.57 14.06
N GLY A 36 15.54 -0.74 12.94
CA GLY A 36 16.03 -2.04 12.45
C GLY A 36 15.05 -2.99 11.72
N PRO A 37 13.97 -3.52 12.29
CA PRO A 37 13.23 -4.63 11.67
C PRO A 37 12.50 -4.24 10.39
N LEU A 38 12.15 -2.97 10.21
CA LEU A 38 11.43 -2.47 9.03
C LEU A 38 12.35 -2.09 7.85
N GLN A 39 13.66 -2.01 8.06
CA GLN A 39 14.61 -1.65 6.99
C GLN A 39 14.63 -2.69 5.87
N SER A 40 14.68 -3.97 6.24
CA SER A 40 14.73 -5.06 5.27
C SER A 40 13.49 -5.11 4.36
N PRO A 41 12.24 -5.16 4.88
CA PRO A 41 11.06 -5.14 4.02
C PRO A 41 10.88 -3.82 3.27
N TRP A 42 11.35 -2.69 3.82
CA TRP A 42 11.31 -1.41 3.15
C TRP A 42 12.23 -1.38 1.92
N LEU A 43 13.48 -1.86 2.03
CA LEU A 43 14.39 -2.01 0.90
C LEU A 43 13.83 -3.00 -0.13
N GLY A 44 13.25 -4.12 0.32
CA GLY A 44 12.58 -5.07 -0.55
C GLY A 44 11.46 -4.44 -1.36
N ALA A 45 10.64 -3.59 -0.74
CA ALA A 45 9.58 -2.85 -1.41
C ALA A 45 10.14 -1.87 -2.46
N LEU A 46 11.22 -1.14 -2.14
CA LEU A 46 11.87 -0.21 -3.08
C LEU A 46 12.51 -0.91 -4.28
N VAL A 47 12.87 -2.18 -4.18
CA VAL A 47 13.39 -2.97 -5.30
C VAL A 47 12.27 -3.61 -6.12
N LEU A 48 11.30 -4.25 -5.46
CA LEU A 48 10.27 -5.04 -6.14
C LEU A 48 9.19 -4.18 -6.79
N LEU A 49 8.69 -3.15 -6.09
CA LEU A 49 7.54 -2.38 -6.56
C LEU A 49 7.80 -1.55 -7.81
N PRO A 50 8.98 -0.93 -8.02
CA PRO A 50 9.25 -0.23 -9.28
C PRO A 50 9.17 -1.14 -10.50
N PHE A 51 9.60 -2.42 -10.38
CA PHE A 51 9.42 -3.40 -11.44
C PHE A 51 7.95 -3.73 -11.67
N LEU A 52 7.19 -3.90 -10.59
CA LEU A 52 5.76 -4.17 -10.68
C LEU A 52 5.01 -3.01 -11.34
N TRP A 53 5.36 -1.79 -11.01
CA TRP A 53 4.76 -0.57 -11.57
C TRP A 53 5.23 -0.26 -13.00
N SER A 54 6.41 -0.71 -13.40
CA SER A 54 6.91 -0.55 -14.77
C SER A 54 6.35 -1.59 -15.74
N THR A 55 5.84 -2.72 -15.25
CA THR A 55 5.20 -3.77 -16.06
C THR A 55 3.72 -3.48 -16.26
N GLU A 56 3.40 -2.47 -17.03
CA GLU A 56 2.01 -2.21 -17.47
C GLU A 56 1.56 -3.33 -18.41
N ARG A 57 0.59 -4.10 -17.99
CA ARG A 57 -0.08 -5.05 -18.86
C ARG A 57 -1.36 -4.41 -19.40
N LEU A 58 -1.27 -3.93 -20.64
CA LEU A 58 -2.43 -3.45 -21.35
C LEU A 58 -3.26 -4.65 -21.84
N LEU A 59 -4.49 -4.73 -21.41
CA LEU A 59 -5.47 -5.63 -22.00
C LEU A 59 -5.91 -5.12 -23.38
N PRO A 60 -6.40 -5.99 -24.28
CA PRO A 60 -6.90 -5.57 -25.59
C PRO A 60 -7.99 -4.49 -25.52
N SER A 61 -8.71 -4.39 -24.41
CA SER A 61 -9.72 -3.37 -24.09
C SER A 61 -9.11 -1.98 -23.74
N GLY A 62 -7.78 -1.83 -23.70
CA GLY A 62 -7.12 -0.60 -23.28
C GLY A 62 -7.06 -0.43 -21.74
N LEU A 63 -7.55 -1.39 -20.96
CA LEU A 63 -7.46 -1.38 -19.52
C LEU A 63 -6.05 -1.78 -19.07
N ALA A 64 -5.40 -0.91 -18.31
CA ALA A 64 -4.10 -1.22 -17.69
C ALA A 64 -4.31 -1.92 -16.35
N LEU A 65 -3.88 -3.18 -16.25
CA LEU A 65 -3.86 -3.91 -14.98
C LEU A 65 -2.61 -3.55 -14.20
N HIS A 66 -2.79 -2.97 -13.04
CA HIS A 66 -1.71 -2.62 -12.13
C HIS A 66 -1.93 -3.28 -10.78
N VAL A 67 -0.88 -3.81 -10.19
CA VAL A 67 -0.87 -4.18 -8.77
C VAL A 67 -0.28 -3.00 -8.02
N SER A 68 -1.12 -2.26 -7.32
CA SER A 68 -0.73 -1.06 -6.58
C SER A 68 0.16 -1.37 -5.38
N SER A 69 -0.19 -2.40 -4.60
CA SER A 69 0.41 -2.74 -3.30
C SER A 69 0.43 -1.58 -2.28
N ALA A 70 -0.25 -0.46 -2.58
CA ALA A 70 -0.30 0.71 -1.70
C ALA A 70 -0.96 0.38 -0.35
N CYS A 71 -2.02 -0.42 -0.38
CA CYS A 71 -2.72 -0.87 0.83
C CYS A 71 -1.81 -1.77 1.69
N LEU A 72 -1.03 -2.65 1.07
CA LEU A 72 -0.04 -3.48 1.76
C LEU A 72 1.02 -2.61 2.45
N LEU A 73 1.60 -1.64 1.72
CA LEU A 73 2.60 -0.73 2.30
C LEU A 73 2.03 0.08 3.47
N ALA A 74 0.77 0.53 3.37
CA ALA A 74 0.11 1.25 4.45
C ALA A 74 -0.06 0.39 5.72
N LEU A 75 -0.28 -0.92 5.57
CA LEU A 75 -0.35 -1.88 6.67
C LEU A 75 1.03 -2.20 7.25
N MET A 76 2.05 -2.35 6.40
CA MET A 76 3.41 -2.68 6.83
C MET A 76 4.11 -1.50 7.51
N PHE A 77 4.13 -0.35 6.86
CA PHE A 77 4.96 0.80 7.29
C PHE A 77 4.15 1.88 8.01
N GLY A 78 2.83 1.72 8.07
CA GLY A 78 1.93 2.80 8.49
C GLY A 78 1.79 3.87 7.41
N TRP A 79 0.69 4.63 7.48
CA TRP A 79 0.32 5.58 6.43
C TRP A 79 1.42 6.61 6.08
N PRO A 80 2.09 7.29 7.05
CA PRO A 80 3.03 8.34 6.68
C PRO A 80 4.25 7.83 5.92
N LEU A 81 4.86 6.74 6.39
CA LEU A 81 6.03 6.16 5.73
C LEU A 81 5.64 5.52 4.39
N ALA A 82 4.46 4.89 4.31
CA ALA A 82 3.97 4.29 3.07
C ALA A 82 3.82 5.34 1.96
N MET A 83 3.25 6.53 2.26
CA MET A 83 3.06 7.59 1.26
C MET A 83 4.39 8.08 0.68
N TRP A 84 5.39 8.28 1.53
CA TRP A 84 6.74 8.65 1.07
C TRP A 84 7.46 7.52 0.33
N THR A 85 7.25 6.27 0.75
CA THR A 85 7.78 5.11 0.02
C THR A 85 7.17 5.00 -1.37
N LEU A 86 5.87 5.21 -1.52
CA LEU A 86 5.19 5.21 -2.83
C LEU A 86 5.71 6.31 -3.76
N LEU A 87 6.06 7.49 -3.23
CA LEU A 87 6.73 8.53 -4.00
C LEU A 87 8.07 8.04 -4.55
N LEU A 88 8.90 7.40 -3.71
CA LEU A 88 10.18 6.84 -4.14
C LEU A 88 9.99 5.72 -5.17
N VAL A 89 9.00 4.85 -4.96
CA VAL A 89 8.64 3.78 -5.91
C VAL A 89 8.22 4.37 -7.26
N ALA A 90 7.38 5.40 -7.28
CA ALA A 90 6.96 6.06 -8.53
C ALA A 90 8.15 6.70 -9.26
N ALA A 91 9.04 7.37 -8.52
CA ALA A 91 10.23 7.97 -9.09
C ALA A 91 11.17 6.90 -9.69
N LEU A 92 11.41 5.80 -8.97
CA LEU A 92 12.21 4.67 -9.47
C LEU A 92 11.55 3.96 -10.66
N ALA A 93 10.25 3.70 -10.60
CA ALA A 93 9.50 3.08 -11.69
C ALA A 93 9.54 3.93 -12.97
N SER A 94 9.52 5.27 -12.82
CA SER A 94 9.63 6.18 -13.95
C SER A 94 11.00 6.12 -14.65
N MET A 95 12.04 5.65 -13.96
CA MET A 95 13.39 5.47 -14.52
C MET A 95 13.58 4.09 -15.16
N VAL A 96 12.78 3.11 -14.75
CA VAL A 96 12.86 1.72 -15.26
C VAL A 96 12.07 1.61 -16.56
N GLY A 97 12.74 1.17 -17.64
CA GLY A 97 12.07 0.80 -18.90
C GLY A 97 11.69 1.92 -19.85
N ARG A 98 12.11 3.16 -19.63
CA ARG A 98 11.83 4.30 -20.53
C ARG A 98 13.10 4.85 -21.18
N GLN A 99 13.00 5.10 -22.50
CA GLN A 99 14.08 5.74 -23.27
C GLN A 99 14.08 7.28 -23.15
N HIS A 100 13.02 7.86 -22.59
CA HIS A 100 12.87 9.30 -22.39
C HIS A 100 12.49 9.61 -20.96
N LEU A 101 12.91 10.78 -20.46
CA LEU A 101 12.51 11.28 -19.15
C LEU A 101 10.96 11.34 -19.08
N PRO A 102 10.36 10.77 -18.04
CA PRO A 102 8.91 10.78 -17.89
C PRO A 102 8.42 12.21 -17.67
N ASP A 103 7.28 12.54 -18.24
CA ASP A 103 6.57 13.76 -17.87
C ASP A 103 6.19 13.71 -16.39
N VAL A 104 6.57 14.75 -15.66
CA VAL A 104 6.32 14.83 -14.21
C VAL A 104 4.82 14.79 -13.91
N GLY A 105 4.00 15.39 -14.78
CA GLY A 105 2.54 15.36 -14.61
C GLY A 105 1.98 13.94 -14.67
N SER A 106 2.43 13.14 -15.64
CA SER A 106 2.01 11.74 -15.77
C SER A 106 2.47 10.88 -14.59
N MET A 107 3.68 11.11 -14.08
CA MET A 107 4.21 10.42 -12.89
C MET A 107 3.37 10.75 -11.65
N VAL A 108 3.07 12.03 -11.43
CA VAL A 108 2.25 12.48 -10.31
C VAL A 108 0.85 11.89 -10.39
N SER A 109 0.23 11.92 -11.56
CA SER A 109 -1.07 11.32 -11.78
C SER A 109 -1.08 9.83 -11.47
N HIS A 110 -0.10 9.09 -11.97
CA HIS A 110 0.04 7.66 -11.73
C HIS A 110 0.22 7.37 -10.22
N LEU A 111 1.11 8.10 -9.55
CA LEU A 111 1.32 8.00 -8.10
C LEU A 111 0.04 8.28 -7.30
N VAL A 112 -0.71 9.32 -7.67
CA VAL A 112 -1.94 9.71 -6.95
C VAL A 112 -2.98 8.60 -7.05
N TRP A 113 -3.31 8.16 -8.26
CA TRP A 113 -4.43 7.24 -8.48
C TRP A 113 -4.06 5.78 -8.22
N LEU A 114 -2.82 5.39 -8.37
CA LEU A 114 -2.38 4.02 -8.07
C LEU A 114 -1.87 3.86 -6.62
N GLY A 115 -1.38 4.92 -6.00
CA GLY A 115 -0.71 4.86 -4.71
C GLY A 115 -1.41 5.62 -3.58
N LEU A 116 -1.43 6.96 -3.70
CA LEU A 116 -1.81 7.82 -2.58
C LEU A 116 -3.29 7.71 -2.21
N VAL A 117 -4.18 7.67 -3.19
CA VAL A 117 -5.63 7.57 -2.96
C VAL A 117 -6.00 6.22 -2.35
N PRO A 118 -5.66 5.05 -2.94
CA PRO A 118 -6.03 3.77 -2.35
C PRO A 118 -5.36 3.54 -1.00
N GLY A 119 -4.10 3.95 -0.82
CA GLY A 119 -3.40 3.85 0.47
C GLY A 119 -4.04 4.70 1.57
N THR A 120 -4.54 5.89 1.24
CA THR A 120 -5.24 6.76 2.19
C THR A 120 -6.64 6.25 2.51
N LEU A 121 -7.38 5.76 1.50
CA LEU A 121 -8.69 5.14 1.71
C LEU A 121 -8.58 3.88 2.57
N SER A 122 -7.56 3.05 2.35
CA SER A 122 -7.34 1.84 3.15
C SER A 122 -7.06 2.17 4.62
N LEU A 123 -6.37 3.29 4.90
CA LEU A 123 -6.23 3.80 6.27
C LEU A 123 -7.60 4.14 6.88
N GLY A 124 -8.41 4.93 6.18
CA GLY A 124 -9.74 5.33 6.66
C GLY A 124 -10.65 4.14 6.94
N LEU A 125 -10.75 3.21 5.98
CA LEU A 125 -11.50 1.97 6.13
C LEU A 125 -10.93 1.07 7.23
N GLY A 126 -9.60 0.97 7.33
CA GLY A 126 -8.94 0.23 8.39
C GLY A 126 -9.19 0.80 9.79
N LEU A 127 -9.32 2.13 9.91
CA LEU A 127 -9.74 2.79 11.17
C LEU A 127 -11.21 2.50 11.48
N ALA A 128 -12.09 2.51 10.48
CA ALA A 128 -13.50 2.14 10.64
C ALA A 128 -13.64 0.69 11.11
N VAL A 129 -12.96 -0.25 10.46
CA VAL A 129 -12.92 -1.66 10.88
C VAL A 129 -12.46 -1.77 12.34
N ARG A 130 -11.40 -1.06 12.71
CA ARG A 130 -10.87 -1.07 14.07
C ARG A 130 -11.83 -0.48 15.10
N ARG A 131 -12.67 0.49 14.72
CA ARG A 131 -13.62 1.15 15.61
C ARG A 131 -14.87 0.29 15.87
N TRP A 132 -15.34 -0.43 14.86
CA TRP A 132 -16.64 -1.12 14.91
C TRP A 132 -16.56 -2.62 15.10
N LEU A 133 -15.39 -3.25 14.82
CA LEU A 133 -15.23 -4.69 14.97
C LEU A 133 -14.31 -5.04 16.15
N PRO A 134 -14.51 -6.23 16.75
CA PRO A 134 -13.68 -6.71 17.84
C PRO A 134 -12.23 -6.92 17.41
N HIS A 135 -11.30 -6.75 18.37
CA HIS A 135 -9.86 -6.83 18.13
C HIS A 135 -9.40 -8.29 18.09
N HIS A 136 -9.76 -9.02 17.05
CA HIS A 136 -9.32 -10.39 16.81
C HIS A 136 -8.38 -10.46 15.59
N LEU A 137 -7.45 -11.41 15.63
CA LEU A 137 -6.51 -11.65 14.53
C LEU A 137 -7.23 -11.83 13.17
N PHE A 138 -8.31 -12.61 13.19
CA PHE A 138 -9.11 -12.86 12.00
C PHE A 138 -9.73 -11.56 11.42
N VAL A 139 -10.19 -10.66 12.28
CA VAL A 139 -10.72 -9.35 11.87
C VAL A 139 -9.61 -8.47 11.29
N PHE A 140 -8.39 -8.55 11.82
CA PHE A 140 -7.26 -7.83 11.25
C PHE A 140 -6.94 -8.29 9.83
N ILE A 141 -6.83 -9.60 9.60
CA ILE A 141 -6.48 -10.14 8.28
C ILE A 141 -7.66 -9.97 7.30
N LEU A 142 -8.85 -10.46 7.66
CA LEU A 142 -9.98 -10.45 6.74
C LEU A 142 -10.63 -9.07 6.60
N GLY A 143 -10.83 -8.37 7.70
CA GLY A 143 -11.49 -7.06 7.69
C GLY A 143 -10.59 -5.96 7.17
N ARG A 144 -9.36 -5.87 7.70
CA ARG A 144 -8.47 -4.75 7.45
C ARG A 144 -7.53 -4.97 6.25
N ALA A 145 -6.98 -6.18 6.08
CA ALA A 145 -6.07 -6.43 4.98
C ALA A 145 -6.81 -6.86 3.70
N PHE A 146 -7.92 -7.57 3.82
CA PHE A 146 -8.66 -8.08 2.66
C PHE A 146 -9.82 -7.14 2.26
N ILE A 147 -10.88 -7.04 3.07
CA ILE A 147 -12.09 -6.29 2.71
C ILE A 147 -11.81 -4.79 2.56
N ALA A 148 -11.06 -4.19 3.49
CA ALA A 148 -10.75 -2.77 3.39
C ALA A 148 -9.89 -2.45 2.15
N THR A 149 -9.00 -3.36 1.72
CA THR A 149 -8.24 -3.21 0.47
C THR A 149 -9.15 -3.30 -0.74
N ALA A 150 -10.04 -4.30 -0.82
CA ALA A 150 -10.99 -4.44 -1.93
C ALA A 150 -11.83 -3.17 -2.10
N LEU A 151 -12.38 -2.67 -0.99
CA LEU A 151 -13.18 -1.45 -1.00
C LEU A 151 -12.36 -0.20 -1.34
N ALA A 152 -11.13 -0.06 -0.79
CA ALA A 152 -10.27 1.09 -1.06
C ALA A 152 -9.93 1.22 -2.54
N VAL A 153 -9.53 0.12 -3.18
CA VAL A 153 -9.17 0.10 -4.60
C VAL A 153 -10.40 0.32 -5.48
N SER A 154 -11.52 -0.34 -5.19
CA SER A 154 -12.78 -0.14 -5.94
C SER A 154 -13.30 1.29 -5.81
N MET A 155 -13.26 1.89 -4.61
CA MET A 155 -13.61 3.30 -4.39
C MET A 155 -12.66 4.25 -5.13
N THR A 156 -11.37 3.92 -5.20
CA THR A 156 -10.41 4.70 -5.99
C THR A 156 -10.82 4.74 -7.46
N GLY A 157 -11.22 3.62 -8.04
CA GLY A 157 -11.71 3.57 -9.41
C GLY A 157 -12.95 4.42 -9.63
N TYR A 158 -13.89 4.44 -8.68
CA TYR A 158 -15.06 5.31 -8.74
C TYR A 158 -14.68 6.79 -8.63
N LEU A 159 -13.78 7.15 -7.71
CA LEU A 159 -13.28 8.52 -7.59
C LEU A 159 -12.50 8.97 -8.83
N ALA A 160 -11.73 8.07 -9.45
CA ALA A 160 -11.06 8.34 -10.72
C ALA A 160 -12.06 8.62 -11.86
N TYR A 161 -13.17 7.91 -11.90
CA TYR A 161 -14.27 8.22 -12.82
C TYR A 161 -14.83 9.62 -12.59
N LEU A 162 -15.12 9.99 -11.33
CA LEU A 162 -15.62 11.33 -11.00
C LEU A 162 -14.63 12.45 -11.35
N ALA A 163 -13.33 12.14 -11.31
CA ALA A 163 -12.26 13.05 -11.72
C ALA A 163 -12.02 13.07 -13.24
N GLY A 164 -12.88 12.44 -14.04
CA GLY A 164 -12.78 12.41 -15.49
C GLY A 164 -11.64 11.55 -16.04
N ARG A 165 -11.21 10.52 -15.27
CA ARG A 165 -10.06 9.65 -15.61
C ARG A 165 -10.44 8.37 -16.33
N LYS A 166 -11.73 8.14 -16.56
CA LYS A 166 -12.21 6.98 -17.30
C LYS A 166 -11.76 7.08 -18.76
N PRO A 167 -11.14 6.04 -19.35
CA PRO A 167 -10.89 6.01 -20.79
C PRO A 167 -12.19 6.08 -21.59
N ASP A 168 -12.20 6.85 -22.68
CA ASP A 168 -13.39 6.99 -23.54
C ASP A 168 -13.77 5.70 -24.26
N THR A 169 -12.82 4.77 -24.36
CA THR A 169 -12.99 3.47 -25.01
C THR A 169 -13.80 2.46 -24.17
N LEU A 170 -14.05 2.75 -22.90
CA LEU A 170 -14.77 1.86 -21.99
C LEU A 170 -16.11 2.49 -21.59
N ASP A 171 -17.14 1.67 -21.49
CA ASP A 171 -18.39 2.07 -20.86
C ASP A 171 -18.24 2.18 -19.33
N LEU A 172 -19.16 2.89 -18.67
CA LEU A 172 -19.11 3.08 -17.23
C LEU A 172 -19.21 1.75 -16.49
N GLU A 173 -20.06 0.85 -16.95
CA GLU A 173 -20.25 -0.47 -16.33
C GLU A 173 -18.99 -1.32 -16.43
N GLU A 174 -18.36 -1.34 -17.60
CA GLU A 174 -17.09 -2.05 -17.82
C GLU A 174 -15.97 -1.48 -16.95
N TRP A 175 -15.88 -0.16 -16.84
CA TRP A 175 -14.91 0.51 -15.98
C TRP A 175 -15.10 0.14 -14.51
N LEU A 176 -16.32 0.24 -13.99
CA LEU A 176 -16.61 -0.09 -12.59
C LEU A 176 -16.39 -1.57 -12.30
N LEU A 177 -16.79 -2.46 -13.21
CA LEU A 177 -16.53 -3.89 -13.09
C LEU A 177 -15.03 -4.18 -13.05
N ALA A 178 -14.26 -3.56 -13.92
CA ALA A 178 -12.81 -3.71 -13.95
C ALA A 178 -12.15 -3.24 -12.64
N CYS A 179 -12.55 -2.06 -12.13
CA CYS A 179 -12.06 -1.54 -10.85
C CYS A 179 -12.44 -2.46 -9.68
N TRP A 180 -13.63 -3.03 -9.70
CA TRP A 180 -14.07 -4.01 -8.71
C TRP A 180 -13.23 -5.28 -8.74
N LEU A 181 -12.99 -5.84 -9.91
CA LEU A 181 -12.13 -7.03 -10.08
C LEU A 181 -10.69 -6.77 -9.66
N MET A 182 -10.14 -5.61 -10.02
CA MET A 182 -8.81 -5.18 -9.57
C MET A 182 -8.75 -5.07 -8.04
N GLY A 183 -9.79 -4.51 -7.43
CA GLY A 183 -9.90 -4.41 -5.97
C GLY A 183 -9.84 -5.77 -5.28
N TRP A 184 -10.53 -6.77 -5.80
CA TRP A 184 -10.46 -8.14 -5.27
C TRP A 184 -9.11 -8.80 -5.51
N GLY A 185 -8.51 -8.62 -6.67
CA GLY A 185 -7.16 -9.12 -6.98
C GLY A 185 -6.11 -8.57 -6.02
N GLU A 186 -6.15 -7.26 -5.76
CA GLU A 186 -5.23 -6.62 -4.81
C GLU A 186 -5.53 -7.03 -3.36
N ALA A 187 -6.80 -7.17 -3.00
CA ALA A 187 -7.21 -7.64 -1.69
C ALA A 187 -6.71 -9.06 -1.40
N PHE A 188 -6.80 -9.95 -2.40
CA PHE A 188 -6.31 -11.32 -2.26
C PHE A 188 -4.80 -11.35 -2.02
N SER A 189 -4.01 -10.65 -2.82
CA SER A 189 -2.56 -10.58 -2.66
C SER A 189 -2.15 -9.91 -1.34
N THR A 190 -2.79 -8.79 -0.99
CA THR A 190 -2.53 -8.08 0.28
C THR A 190 -2.92 -8.93 1.48
N GLY A 191 -4.11 -9.54 1.48
CA GLY A 191 -4.60 -10.39 2.57
C GLY A 191 -3.72 -11.62 2.79
N MET A 192 -3.30 -12.27 1.71
CA MET A 192 -2.38 -13.42 1.75
C MET A 192 -1.02 -13.03 2.33
N LEU A 193 -0.41 -11.95 1.82
CA LEU A 193 0.90 -11.49 2.31
C LEU A 193 0.85 -11.07 3.77
N VAL A 194 -0.20 -10.34 4.18
CA VAL A 194 -0.40 -9.95 5.58
C VAL A 194 -0.58 -11.19 6.45
N ALA A 195 -1.32 -12.21 6.03
CA ALA A 195 -1.47 -13.45 6.79
C ALA A 195 -0.10 -14.17 6.98
N ILE A 196 0.71 -14.23 5.93
CA ILE A 196 2.07 -14.78 5.98
C ILE A 196 2.94 -13.96 6.94
N PHE A 197 2.92 -12.63 6.85
CA PHE A 197 3.74 -11.79 7.73
C PHE A 197 3.30 -11.88 9.19
N VAL A 198 2.00 -11.93 9.47
CA VAL A 198 1.51 -12.15 10.84
C VAL A 198 1.99 -13.48 11.41
N ALA A 199 2.06 -14.54 10.59
CA ALA A 199 2.49 -15.85 11.04
C ALA A 199 4.01 -15.97 11.26
N PHE A 200 4.81 -15.36 10.39
CA PHE A 200 6.27 -15.58 10.34
C PHE A 200 7.10 -14.37 10.77
N LYS A 201 6.61 -13.14 10.52
CA LYS A 201 7.35 -11.89 10.72
C LYS A 201 6.42 -10.75 11.14
N PRO A 202 5.74 -10.87 12.30
CA PRO A 202 4.79 -9.86 12.77
C PRO A 202 5.43 -8.48 12.97
N GLU A 203 6.74 -8.43 13.22
CA GLU A 203 7.52 -7.19 13.33
C GLU A 203 7.60 -6.36 12.04
N TRP A 204 7.24 -6.94 10.88
CA TRP A 204 7.19 -6.23 9.61
C TRP A 204 5.89 -5.44 9.42
N LEU A 205 4.92 -5.65 10.31
CA LEU A 205 3.62 -4.99 10.27
C LEU A 205 3.51 -3.95 11.39
N LEU A 206 3.85 -2.69 11.11
CA LEU A 206 3.77 -1.61 12.10
C LEU A 206 2.36 -1.42 12.66
N THR A 207 1.34 -1.78 11.87
CA THR A 207 -0.07 -1.64 12.26
C THR A 207 -0.62 -2.82 13.05
N TYR A 208 0.16 -3.88 13.22
CA TYR A 208 -0.17 -5.09 13.97
C TYR A 208 0.55 -5.11 15.33
N SER A 209 -0.05 -5.73 16.34
CA SER A 209 0.56 -5.96 17.64
C SER A 209 -0.07 -7.20 18.29
N ASP A 210 0.75 -8.20 18.62
CA ASP A 210 0.32 -9.43 19.30
C ASP A 210 -0.44 -9.14 20.59
N ALA A 211 0.04 -8.20 21.39
CA ALA A 211 -0.60 -7.81 22.65
C ALA A 211 -2.04 -7.30 22.47
N ARG A 212 -2.38 -6.81 21.29
CA ARG A 212 -3.72 -6.27 20.99
C ARG A 212 -4.66 -7.31 20.39
N TYR A 213 -4.14 -8.22 19.58
CA TYR A 213 -4.94 -9.15 18.78
C TYR A 213 -4.93 -10.59 19.32
N LEU A 214 -4.00 -10.92 20.23
CA LEU A 214 -3.88 -12.21 20.90
C LEU A 214 -3.90 -12.03 22.44
N PRO A 215 -5.06 -11.67 23.02
CA PRO A 215 -5.16 -11.56 24.48
C PRO A 215 -4.93 -12.94 25.11
N GLY A 216 -3.86 -13.06 25.91
CA GLY A 216 -3.50 -14.31 26.59
C GLY A 216 -2.14 -14.91 26.21
N LYS A 217 -1.48 -14.40 25.17
CA LYS A 217 -0.08 -14.76 24.90
C LYS A 217 0.83 -13.90 25.79
N PRO A 218 1.66 -14.51 26.68
CA PRO A 218 2.62 -13.73 27.46
C PRO A 218 3.54 -12.96 26.50
N PRO A 219 3.99 -11.74 26.88
CA PRO A 219 4.94 -10.99 26.07
C PRO A 219 6.13 -11.91 25.75
N SER A 220 6.54 -11.93 24.50
CA SER A 220 7.75 -12.67 24.08
C SER A 220 8.89 -12.27 25.00
N GLN A 221 9.37 -13.22 25.81
CA GLN A 221 10.51 -12.97 26.69
C GLN A 221 11.68 -12.50 25.82
N PRO A 222 12.41 -11.45 26.24
CA PRO A 222 13.67 -11.13 25.59
C PRO A 222 14.57 -12.37 25.60
N PRO A 223 15.46 -12.54 24.61
CA PRO A 223 16.37 -13.68 24.58
C PRO A 223 17.03 -13.83 25.96
N GLN A 224 16.85 -15.00 26.57
CA GLN A 224 17.52 -15.26 27.83
C GLN A 224 19.03 -15.15 27.63
N PRO A 225 19.75 -14.45 28.49
CA PRO A 225 21.20 -14.46 28.43
C PRO A 225 21.69 -15.90 28.49
N PRO A 226 22.77 -16.24 27.78
CA PRO A 226 23.31 -17.59 27.76
C PRO A 226 23.55 -18.05 29.20
N GLU A 227 23.07 -19.26 29.48
CA GLU A 227 23.24 -19.88 30.77
C GLU A 227 24.76 -19.94 31.12
N PRO A 228 25.16 -19.52 32.33
CA PRO A 228 26.57 -19.60 32.67
C PRO A 228 27.03 -21.07 32.63
N PRO A 229 28.27 -21.33 32.19
CA PRO A 229 28.78 -22.68 32.06
C PRO A 229 28.74 -23.35 33.46
N PRO A 230 28.42 -24.68 33.51
CA PRO A 230 28.38 -25.41 34.75
C PRO A 230 29.71 -25.26 35.53
N ALA A 231 29.62 -24.91 36.81
CA ALA A 231 30.80 -24.79 37.65
C ALA A 231 31.56 -26.12 37.57
N SER A 232 32.81 -26.06 37.16
CA SER A 232 33.71 -27.19 37.18
C SER A 232 33.91 -27.61 38.65
N GLU A 233 33.25 -28.69 39.05
CA GLU A 233 33.58 -29.37 40.30
C GLU A 233 35.05 -29.85 40.19
N GLY A 234 35.92 -29.21 40.96
CA GLY A 234 37.30 -29.64 41.17
C GLY A 234 37.41 -30.53 42.39
#